data_a6057203b077813c3c08374f74c6a2cc
#
_entry.id   a6057203b077813c3c08374f74c6a2cc
#
_cell.length_a   1.000
_cell.length_b   1.000
_cell.length_c   1.000
_cell.angle_alpha   90.00
_cell.angle_beta   90.00
_cell.angle_gamma   90.00
#
_symmetry.space_group_name_H-M   'P 1'
#
loop_
_entity.id
_entity.type
_entity.pdbx_description
1 polymer ?
#
loop_
_entity_poly.entity_id
_entity_poly.type
_entity_poly.pdbx_seq_one_letter_code
_entity_poly.pdbx_strand_id
1 'polypeptide(L)'
;DCSQSRGLGDVYKRQTIPTKKSQVFSTAADNQPAVDIRIAQGERPMYPDNKEIGRFQLADIPPAPRGVPQIEVTFDIDANGILNVTAKDKATGKEQNIRIEASSGLTEEEIDRMKKDAEANAEADAKAKESVDKLNSADSMIFQTEKQLKEFGDKLSEDKKKPVEAALEDLKKSFESKDLEKIDKDLEKLNEAWKAASEEMYKAQQEQQASSDQNNQQKTDAPKDDSENVEDVE
;
A
#
# COMPACT_ATOMS: atom_id res chain seq x y z
N ASP A 1 -4.67 3.23 -16.32
CA ASP A 1 -5.96 3.17 -15.63
C ASP A 1 -5.73 2.93 -14.15
N CYS A 2 -5.58 4.03 -13.40
CA CYS A 2 -5.59 3.98 -11.94
C CYS A 2 -7.05 3.90 -11.48
N SER A 3 -7.75 2.82 -11.85
CA SER A 3 -9.16 2.60 -11.54
C SER A 3 -9.40 1.95 -10.18
N GLN A 4 -8.38 1.93 -9.32
CA GLN A 4 -8.53 1.43 -7.98
C GLN A 4 -8.75 2.58 -7.02
N SER A 5 -9.97 3.12 -7.05
CA SER A 5 -10.45 4.06 -6.06
C SER A 5 -10.55 3.37 -4.69
N ARG A 6 -9.48 3.39 -3.92
CA ARG A 6 -9.64 3.31 -2.46
C ARG A 6 -10.38 4.59 -2.08
N GLY A 7 -11.69 4.42 -1.84
CA GLY A 7 -12.56 5.56 -1.60
C GLY A 7 -12.11 6.39 -0.40
N LEU A 8 -11.78 7.64 -0.65
CA LEU A 8 -11.83 8.71 0.35
C LEU A 8 -13.30 9.05 0.72
N GLY A 9 -14.27 8.28 0.19
CA GLY A 9 -15.69 8.59 0.24
C GLY A 9 -16.30 8.79 1.63
N ASP A 10 -15.78 8.11 2.66
CA ASP A 10 -16.30 8.26 4.02
C ASP A 10 -15.67 9.41 4.82
N VAL A 11 -14.69 10.08 4.23
CA VAL A 11 -13.85 11.03 4.96
C VAL A 11 -14.54 12.37 5.22
N TYR A 12 -15.51 12.75 4.38
CA TYR A 12 -16.10 14.09 4.42
C TYR A 12 -17.58 14.17 4.84
N LYS A 13 -18.21 13.04 5.15
CA LYS A 13 -19.56 13.07 5.70
C LYS A 13 -19.55 13.65 7.12
N ARG A 14 -20.30 14.74 7.35
CA ARG A 14 -20.53 15.36 8.67
C ARG A 14 -19.31 16.07 9.28
N GLN A 15 -18.38 16.57 8.46
CA GLN A 15 -17.30 17.42 8.97
C GLN A 15 -17.65 18.91 8.84
N THR A 16 -17.19 19.70 9.81
CA THR A 16 -17.28 21.16 9.74
C THR A 16 -16.21 21.68 8.76
N ILE A 17 -16.58 22.67 7.94
CA ILE A 17 -15.64 23.43 7.12
C ILE A 17 -15.05 24.59 7.96
N PRO A 18 -13.78 24.96 7.80
CA PRO A 18 -12.81 24.40 6.84
C PRO A 18 -12.27 23.02 7.28
N THR A 19 -11.89 22.19 6.31
CA THR A 19 -11.31 20.87 6.59
C THR A 19 -10.23 20.50 5.60
N LYS A 20 -9.19 19.80 6.08
CA LYS A 20 -8.08 19.34 5.26
C LYS A 20 -7.76 17.89 5.58
N LYS A 21 -7.65 17.06 4.54
CA LYS A 21 -7.22 15.65 4.67
C LYS A 21 -6.29 15.25 3.55
N SER A 22 -5.32 14.40 3.87
CA SER A 22 -4.40 13.83 2.89
C SER A 22 -4.36 12.32 2.98
N GLN A 23 -4.11 11.69 1.84
CA GLN A 23 -3.90 10.27 1.72
C GLN A 23 -2.77 10.00 0.75
N VAL A 24 -1.96 8.97 1.05
CA VAL A 24 -0.86 8.55 0.19
C VAL A 24 -1.31 7.40 -0.70
N PHE A 25 -1.08 7.56 -2.00
CA PHE A 25 -1.31 6.56 -3.04
C PHE A 25 0.00 6.15 -3.67
N SER A 26 -0.03 5.09 -4.47
CA SER A 26 1.12 4.63 -5.22
C SER A 26 0.74 4.31 -6.67
N THR A 27 1.76 4.07 -7.51
CA THR A 27 1.54 3.69 -8.91
C THR A 27 1.03 2.24 -9.01
N ALA A 28 0.16 1.99 -9.99
CA ALA A 28 -0.41 0.67 -10.26
C ALA A 28 0.42 -0.16 -11.25
N ALA A 29 1.30 0.49 -12.02
CA ALA A 29 2.18 -0.16 -13.01
C ALA A 29 3.64 0.24 -12.80
N ASP A 30 4.55 -0.62 -13.28
CA ASP A 30 5.98 -0.35 -13.27
C ASP A 30 6.30 0.81 -14.23
N ASN A 31 7.24 1.66 -13.82
CA ASN A 31 7.73 2.79 -14.62
C ASN A 31 6.62 3.72 -15.12
N GLN A 32 5.56 3.88 -14.34
CA GLN A 32 4.44 4.75 -14.70
C GLN A 32 4.85 6.23 -14.60
N PRO A 33 4.89 6.98 -15.72
CA PRO A 33 5.44 8.34 -15.75
C PRO A 33 4.49 9.40 -15.23
N ALA A 34 3.20 9.07 -15.12
CA ALA A 34 2.14 9.98 -14.70
C ALA A 34 0.98 9.25 -14.03
N VAL A 35 0.24 9.95 -13.18
CA VAL A 35 -1.02 9.47 -12.58
C VAL A 35 -2.15 10.45 -12.85
N ASP A 36 -3.30 9.92 -13.23
CA ASP A 36 -4.54 10.68 -13.36
C ASP A 36 -5.27 10.73 -12.02
N ILE A 37 -5.51 11.93 -11.52
CA ILE A 37 -6.31 12.18 -10.33
C ILE A 37 -7.72 12.57 -10.79
N ARG A 38 -8.71 11.75 -10.44
CA ARG A 38 -10.12 12.00 -10.73
C ARG A 38 -10.86 12.26 -9.44
N ILE A 39 -11.63 13.30 -9.40
CA ILE A 39 -12.37 13.75 -8.24
C ILE A 39 -13.84 13.62 -8.55
N ALA A 40 -14.56 12.90 -7.70
CA ALA A 40 -16.00 12.71 -7.82
C ALA A 40 -16.70 13.09 -6.52
N GLN A 41 -17.95 13.50 -6.64
CA GLN A 41 -18.84 13.78 -5.53
C GLN A 41 -20.07 12.90 -5.60
N GLY A 42 -20.43 12.25 -4.50
CA GLY A 42 -21.61 11.38 -4.43
C GLY A 42 -21.60 10.50 -3.19
N GLU A 43 -22.58 9.63 -3.10
CA GLU A 43 -22.84 8.78 -1.93
C GLU A 43 -22.47 7.32 -2.16
N ARG A 44 -22.15 6.93 -3.42
CA ARG A 44 -21.82 5.54 -3.76
C ARG A 44 -20.32 5.25 -3.58
N PRO A 45 -19.93 4.04 -3.20
CA PRO A 45 -18.53 3.70 -2.92
C PRO A 45 -17.66 3.64 -4.18
N MET A 46 -18.25 3.42 -5.36
CA MET A 46 -17.50 3.30 -6.60
C MET A 46 -17.49 4.61 -7.37
N TYR A 47 -16.32 5.01 -7.90
CA TYR A 47 -16.14 6.24 -8.65
C TYR A 47 -17.11 6.42 -9.84
N PRO A 48 -17.34 5.41 -10.70
CA PRO A 48 -18.20 5.56 -11.89
C PRO A 48 -19.65 5.91 -11.56
N ASP A 49 -20.10 5.64 -10.35
CA ASP A 49 -21.47 5.83 -9.90
C ASP A 49 -21.71 7.21 -9.28
N ASN A 50 -20.67 8.04 -9.25
CA ASN A 50 -20.70 9.37 -8.68
C ASN A 50 -20.47 10.44 -9.78
N LYS A 51 -20.80 11.71 -9.47
CA LYS A 51 -20.58 12.83 -10.36
C LYS A 51 -19.11 13.26 -10.36
N GLU A 52 -18.44 13.16 -11.51
CA GLU A 52 -17.09 13.71 -11.66
C GLU A 52 -17.15 15.24 -11.57
N ILE A 53 -16.37 15.84 -10.68
CA ILE A 53 -16.30 17.27 -10.46
C ILE A 53 -14.96 17.88 -10.87
N GLY A 54 -13.94 17.04 -11.07
CA GLY A 54 -12.63 17.51 -11.53
C GLY A 54 -11.71 16.35 -11.92
N ARG A 55 -10.76 16.69 -12.79
CA ARG A 55 -9.71 15.77 -13.23
C ARG A 55 -8.42 16.53 -13.51
N PHE A 56 -7.29 16.00 -13.08
CA PHE A 56 -5.97 16.52 -13.44
C PHE A 56 -4.93 15.40 -13.41
N GLN A 57 -3.74 15.65 -13.96
CA GLN A 57 -2.69 14.68 -14.05
C GLN A 57 -1.42 15.18 -13.36
N LEU A 58 -0.81 14.34 -12.54
CA LEU A 58 0.55 14.54 -12.05
C LEU A 58 1.51 13.78 -12.97
N ALA A 59 2.30 14.52 -13.72
CA ALA A 59 3.29 13.98 -14.65
C ALA A 59 4.71 13.99 -14.06
N ASP A 60 5.67 13.46 -14.84
CA ASP A 60 7.10 13.43 -14.51
C ASP A 60 7.43 12.67 -13.21
N ILE A 61 6.74 11.60 -12.97
CA ILE A 61 7.07 10.65 -11.91
C ILE A 61 8.30 9.84 -12.38
N PRO A 62 9.37 9.75 -11.58
CA PRO A 62 10.55 8.97 -11.95
C PRO A 62 10.21 7.49 -12.17
N PRO A 63 10.86 6.83 -13.15
CA PRO A 63 10.68 5.41 -13.36
C PRO A 63 11.01 4.62 -12.08
N ALA A 64 10.06 3.85 -11.61
CA ALA A 64 10.21 3.00 -10.43
C ALA A 64 9.24 1.81 -10.52
N PRO A 65 9.52 0.71 -9.81
CA PRO A 65 8.57 -0.38 -9.69
C PRO A 65 7.22 0.07 -9.11
N ARG A 66 6.15 -0.58 -9.51
CA ARG A 66 4.82 -0.30 -8.94
C ARG A 66 4.85 -0.37 -7.41
N GLY A 67 4.08 0.48 -6.75
CA GLY A 67 4.04 0.52 -5.29
C GLY A 67 5.16 1.31 -4.61
N VAL A 68 6.23 1.68 -5.33
CA VAL A 68 7.37 2.46 -4.78
C VAL A 68 7.09 3.97 -4.75
N PRO A 69 6.60 4.61 -5.84
CA PRO A 69 6.29 6.03 -5.81
C PRO A 69 5.20 6.33 -4.79
N GLN A 70 5.39 7.39 -4.00
CA GLN A 70 4.42 7.84 -3.00
C GLN A 70 3.84 9.17 -3.41
N ILE A 71 2.57 9.16 -3.78
CA ILE A 71 1.83 10.34 -4.21
C ILE A 71 0.84 10.72 -3.12
N GLU A 72 1.10 11.84 -2.47
CA GLU A 72 0.20 12.40 -1.47
C GLU A 72 -0.86 13.26 -2.13
N VAL A 73 -2.12 12.86 -2.00
CA VAL A 73 -3.27 13.65 -2.46
C VAL A 73 -3.91 14.30 -1.25
N THR A 74 -3.96 15.63 -1.27
CA THR A 74 -4.52 16.46 -0.21
C THR A 74 -5.79 17.13 -0.71
N PHE A 75 -6.86 16.98 0.05
CA PHE A 75 -8.13 17.67 -0.12
C PHE A 75 -8.23 18.76 0.93
N ASP A 76 -8.43 19.99 0.50
CA ASP A 76 -8.52 21.17 1.35
C ASP A 76 -9.79 21.95 0.98
N ILE A 77 -10.78 21.97 1.88
CA ILE A 77 -12.03 22.70 1.72
C ILE A 77 -11.97 23.95 2.61
N ASP A 78 -12.02 25.11 1.99
CA ASP A 78 -11.99 26.38 2.72
C ASP A 78 -13.35 26.72 3.35
N ALA A 79 -13.37 27.81 4.11
CA ALA A 79 -14.60 28.30 4.77
C ALA A 79 -15.72 28.72 3.79
N ASN A 80 -15.41 28.97 2.52
CA ASN A 80 -16.35 29.29 1.45
C ASN A 80 -16.84 28.05 0.69
N GLY A 81 -16.40 26.85 1.10
CA GLY A 81 -16.74 25.61 0.42
C GLY A 81 -15.95 25.34 -0.87
N ILE A 82 -14.88 26.09 -1.13
CA ILE A 82 -14.01 25.86 -2.29
C ILE A 82 -13.10 24.70 -1.97
N LEU A 83 -13.11 23.70 -2.84
CA LEU A 83 -12.26 22.51 -2.75
C LEU A 83 -10.98 22.70 -3.56
N ASN A 84 -9.84 22.65 -2.88
CA ASN A 84 -8.52 22.57 -3.50
C ASN A 84 -8.00 21.14 -3.36
N VAL A 85 -7.67 20.51 -4.47
CA VAL A 85 -7.06 19.17 -4.47
C VAL A 85 -5.66 19.26 -5.00
N THR A 86 -4.69 18.88 -4.19
CA THR A 86 -3.26 18.88 -4.52
C THR A 86 -2.74 17.47 -4.53
N ALA A 87 -2.05 17.07 -5.60
CA ALA A 87 -1.29 15.82 -5.67
C ALA A 87 0.20 16.14 -5.69
N LYS A 88 0.95 15.51 -4.80
CA LYS A 88 2.40 15.73 -4.64
C LYS A 88 3.14 14.41 -4.63
N ASP A 89 4.15 14.28 -5.49
CA ASP A 89 5.11 13.19 -5.40
C ASP A 89 6.11 13.48 -4.26
N LYS A 90 6.15 12.60 -3.26
CA LYS A 90 7.03 12.76 -2.09
C LYS A 90 8.52 12.65 -2.43
N ALA A 91 8.87 11.91 -3.48
CA ALA A 91 10.26 11.70 -3.86
C ALA A 91 10.85 12.91 -4.57
N THR A 92 10.11 13.49 -5.53
CA THR A 92 10.59 14.62 -6.34
C THR A 92 10.16 15.97 -5.80
N GLY A 93 9.13 16.00 -4.94
CA GLY A 93 8.51 17.23 -4.48
C GLY A 93 7.61 17.92 -5.51
N LYS A 94 7.47 17.34 -6.73
CA LYS A 94 6.58 17.88 -7.76
C LYS A 94 5.13 17.80 -7.32
N GLU A 95 4.39 18.85 -7.57
CA GLU A 95 2.99 18.94 -7.23
C GLU A 95 2.16 19.54 -8.36
N GLN A 96 0.91 19.12 -8.41
CA GLN A 96 -0.14 19.67 -9.25
C GLN A 96 -1.40 19.84 -8.42
N ASN A 97 -2.17 20.86 -8.74
CA ASN A 97 -3.41 21.13 -8.03
C ASN A 97 -4.55 21.49 -8.98
N ILE A 98 -5.77 21.33 -8.48
CA ILE A 98 -6.99 21.83 -9.10
C ILE A 98 -7.84 22.51 -8.03
N ARG A 99 -8.47 23.62 -8.41
CA ARG A 99 -9.46 24.34 -7.61
C ARG A 99 -10.85 24.10 -8.17
N ILE A 100 -11.76 23.66 -7.32
CA ILE A 100 -13.14 23.34 -7.67
C ILE A 100 -14.04 24.26 -6.84
N GLU A 101 -14.82 25.08 -7.52
CA GLU A 101 -15.72 26.02 -6.86
C GLU A 101 -17.04 25.36 -6.43
N ALA A 102 -17.63 25.83 -5.35
CA ALA A 102 -18.90 25.34 -4.83
C ALA A 102 -20.06 25.38 -5.85
N SER A 103 -19.99 26.31 -6.81
CA SER A 103 -20.98 26.43 -7.89
C SER A 103 -21.02 25.28 -8.86
N SER A 104 -19.95 24.43 -8.89
CA SER A 104 -19.90 23.19 -9.67
C SER A 104 -20.49 21.99 -8.93
N GLY A 105 -20.99 22.20 -7.70
CA GLY A 105 -21.56 21.17 -6.83
C GLY A 105 -22.91 20.63 -7.29
N LEU A 106 -23.46 19.74 -6.45
CA LEU A 106 -24.76 19.11 -6.65
C LEU A 106 -25.89 20.06 -6.19
N THR A 107 -27.00 20.06 -6.91
CA THR A 107 -28.25 20.64 -6.42
C THR A 107 -28.86 19.79 -5.29
N GLU A 108 -29.76 20.37 -4.47
CA GLU A 108 -30.45 19.58 -3.43
C GLU A 108 -31.24 18.42 -3.99
N GLU A 109 -31.86 18.58 -5.15
CA GLU A 109 -32.57 17.51 -5.85
C GLU A 109 -31.64 16.39 -6.33
N GLU A 110 -30.45 16.74 -6.84
CA GLU A 110 -29.43 15.78 -7.21
C GLU A 110 -28.90 15.02 -5.99
N ILE A 111 -28.69 15.70 -4.86
CA ILE A 111 -28.27 15.09 -3.60
C ILE A 111 -29.31 14.07 -3.11
N ASP A 112 -30.58 14.44 -3.09
CA ASP A 112 -31.66 13.54 -2.65
C ASP A 112 -31.83 12.35 -3.58
N ARG A 113 -31.67 12.54 -4.89
CA ARG A 113 -31.66 11.44 -5.85
C ARG A 113 -30.49 10.50 -5.61
N MET A 114 -29.27 11.02 -5.44
CA MET A 114 -28.07 10.22 -5.18
C MET A 114 -28.17 9.42 -3.88
N LYS A 115 -28.78 9.99 -2.84
CA LYS A 115 -29.04 9.27 -1.58
C LYS A 115 -29.98 8.08 -1.80
N LYS A 116 -31.08 8.31 -2.50
CA LYS A 116 -32.04 7.22 -2.81
C LYS A 116 -31.41 6.14 -3.69
N ASP A 117 -30.63 6.54 -4.69
CA ASP A 117 -29.90 5.60 -5.55
C ASP A 117 -28.85 4.80 -4.76
N ALA A 118 -28.15 5.43 -3.82
CA ALA A 118 -27.21 4.76 -2.94
C ALA A 118 -27.90 3.77 -1.98
N GLU A 119 -29.02 4.15 -1.39
CA GLU A 119 -29.81 3.26 -0.54
C GLU A 119 -30.36 2.05 -1.33
N ALA A 120 -30.88 2.30 -2.53
CA ALA A 120 -31.43 1.23 -3.39
C ALA A 120 -30.36 0.23 -3.86
N ASN A 121 -29.12 0.67 -4.00
CA ASN A 121 -28.01 -0.17 -4.49
C ASN A 121 -27.05 -0.61 -3.38
N ALA A 122 -27.32 -0.33 -2.11
CA ALA A 122 -26.40 -0.54 -0.99
C ALA A 122 -25.82 -1.96 -0.91
N GLU A 123 -26.65 -3.00 -1.14
CA GLU A 123 -26.18 -4.39 -1.13
C GLU A 123 -25.28 -4.71 -2.33
N ALA A 124 -25.66 -4.25 -3.52
CA ALA A 124 -24.87 -4.47 -4.73
C ALA A 124 -23.52 -3.75 -4.64
N ASP A 125 -23.54 -2.54 -4.13
CA ASP A 125 -22.35 -1.72 -3.93
C ASP A 125 -21.42 -2.31 -2.87
N ALA A 126 -21.98 -2.84 -1.78
CA ALA A 126 -21.19 -3.54 -0.75
C ALA A 126 -20.46 -4.76 -1.34
N LYS A 127 -21.18 -5.57 -2.13
CA LYS A 127 -20.58 -6.73 -2.82
C LYS A 127 -19.54 -6.32 -3.86
N ALA A 128 -19.79 -5.26 -4.62
CA ALA A 128 -18.85 -4.74 -5.60
C ALA A 128 -17.57 -4.22 -4.91
N LYS A 129 -17.71 -3.47 -3.82
CA LYS A 129 -16.58 -2.99 -3.01
C LYS A 129 -15.79 -4.15 -2.43
N GLU A 130 -16.44 -5.12 -1.80
CA GLU A 130 -15.79 -6.32 -1.27
C GLU A 130 -15.00 -7.07 -2.34
N SER A 131 -15.58 -7.22 -3.54
CA SER A 131 -14.92 -7.86 -4.68
C SER A 131 -13.65 -7.12 -5.09
N VAL A 132 -13.70 -5.79 -5.17
CA VAL A 132 -12.53 -4.95 -5.49
C VAL A 132 -11.49 -5.02 -4.40
N ASP A 133 -11.89 -4.95 -3.13
CA ASP A 133 -10.96 -5.03 -1.99
C ASP A 133 -10.24 -6.38 -1.93
N LYS A 134 -10.94 -7.49 -2.21
CA LYS A 134 -10.34 -8.83 -2.30
C LYS A 134 -9.34 -8.92 -3.44
N LEU A 135 -9.69 -8.43 -4.63
CA LEU A 135 -8.77 -8.39 -5.77
C LEU A 135 -7.53 -7.54 -5.48
N ASN A 136 -7.69 -6.36 -4.86
CA ASN A 136 -6.57 -5.51 -4.47
C ASN A 136 -5.66 -6.17 -3.43
N SER A 137 -6.25 -6.89 -2.48
CA SER A 137 -5.51 -7.63 -1.47
C SER A 137 -4.71 -8.77 -2.09
N ALA A 138 -5.31 -9.51 -3.04
CA ALA A 138 -4.65 -10.57 -3.78
C ALA A 138 -3.48 -10.04 -4.61
N ASP A 139 -3.68 -8.95 -5.38
CA ASP A 139 -2.62 -8.33 -6.18
C ASP A 139 -1.45 -7.84 -5.32
N SER A 140 -1.77 -7.19 -4.19
CA SER A 140 -0.75 -6.73 -3.25
C SER A 140 0.05 -7.88 -2.64
N MET A 141 -0.62 -8.99 -2.29
CA MET A 141 0.03 -10.18 -1.74
C MET A 141 0.90 -10.89 -2.79
N ILE A 142 0.41 -11.02 -4.03
CA ILE A 142 1.19 -11.56 -5.14
C ILE A 142 2.48 -10.76 -5.32
N PHE A 143 2.37 -9.44 -5.43
CA PHE A 143 3.53 -8.57 -5.61
C PHE A 143 4.53 -8.64 -4.45
N GLN A 144 4.01 -8.61 -3.22
CA GLN A 144 4.84 -8.66 -2.02
C GLN A 144 5.57 -10.01 -1.91
N THR A 145 4.88 -11.11 -2.19
CA THR A 145 5.46 -12.45 -2.17
C THR A 145 6.52 -12.64 -3.25
N GLU A 146 6.27 -12.17 -4.48
CA GLU A 146 7.28 -12.19 -5.56
C GLU A 146 8.54 -11.40 -5.19
N LYS A 147 8.37 -10.23 -4.59
CA LYS A 147 9.50 -9.41 -4.13
C LYS A 147 10.29 -10.13 -3.04
N GLN A 148 9.60 -10.69 -2.05
CA GLN A 148 10.22 -11.42 -0.96
C GLN A 148 10.93 -12.69 -1.43
N LEU A 149 10.36 -13.44 -2.39
CA LEU A 149 11.02 -14.58 -3.00
C LEU A 149 12.29 -14.20 -3.77
N LYS A 150 12.31 -13.04 -4.42
CA LYS A 150 13.53 -12.52 -5.09
C LYS A 150 14.61 -12.09 -4.09
N GLU A 151 14.21 -11.49 -2.96
CA GLU A 151 15.16 -10.97 -1.97
C GLU A 151 15.68 -12.05 -1.01
N PHE A 152 14.85 -13.02 -0.67
CA PHE A 152 15.13 -14.00 0.38
C PHE A 152 15.03 -15.46 -0.08
N GLY A 153 14.62 -15.71 -1.32
CA GLY A 153 14.41 -17.07 -1.83
C GLY A 153 15.66 -17.97 -1.79
N ASP A 154 16.86 -17.36 -1.87
CA ASP A 154 18.13 -18.08 -1.74
C ASP A 154 18.48 -18.45 -0.29
N LYS A 155 17.80 -17.85 0.69
CA LYS A 155 17.97 -18.11 2.13
C LYS A 155 16.93 -19.09 2.68
N LEU A 156 15.93 -19.44 1.88
CA LEU A 156 14.91 -20.43 2.23
C LEU A 156 15.33 -21.82 1.78
N SER A 157 15.02 -22.83 2.59
CA SER A 157 15.16 -24.21 2.16
C SER A 157 14.22 -24.52 1.00
N GLU A 158 14.62 -25.40 0.09
CA GLU A 158 13.78 -25.80 -1.06
C GLU A 158 12.41 -26.36 -0.62
N ASP A 159 12.37 -27.03 0.51
CA ASP A 159 11.14 -27.62 1.07
C ASP A 159 10.12 -26.57 1.52
N LYS A 160 10.56 -25.34 1.84
CA LYS A 160 9.69 -24.22 2.20
C LYS A 160 9.43 -23.28 1.03
N LYS A 161 10.37 -23.15 0.11
CA LYS A 161 10.23 -22.34 -1.09
C LYS A 161 9.17 -22.90 -2.04
N LYS A 162 9.20 -24.21 -2.31
CA LYS A 162 8.22 -24.88 -3.20
C LYS A 162 6.75 -24.67 -2.81
N PRO A 163 6.34 -24.86 -1.53
CA PRO A 163 4.96 -24.57 -1.13
C PRO A 163 4.54 -23.11 -1.32
N VAL A 164 5.45 -22.15 -1.07
CA VAL A 164 5.18 -20.72 -1.29
C VAL A 164 5.02 -20.42 -2.78
N GLU A 165 5.89 -20.95 -3.64
CA GLU A 165 5.78 -20.78 -5.09
C GLU A 165 4.50 -21.41 -5.65
N ALA A 166 4.13 -22.61 -5.19
CA ALA A 166 2.89 -23.26 -5.60
C ALA A 166 1.64 -22.47 -5.17
N ALA A 167 1.59 -22.01 -3.92
CA ALA A 167 0.50 -21.18 -3.43
C ALA A 167 0.41 -19.83 -4.15
N LEU A 168 1.55 -19.24 -4.52
CA LEU A 168 1.61 -18.02 -5.32
C LEU A 168 1.06 -18.23 -6.74
N GLU A 169 1.40 -19.36 -7.39
CA GLU A 169 0.83 -19.69 -8.71
C GLU A 169 -0.68 -19.92 -8.66
N ASP A 170 -1.17 -20.62 -7.65
CA ASP A 170 -2.61 -20.84 -7.46
C ASP A 170 -3.33 -19.51 -7.25
N LEU A 171 -2.80 -18.63 -6.40
CA LEU A 171 -3.38 -17.29 -6.19
C LEU A 171 -3.36 -16.43 -7.47
N LYS A 172 -2.32 -16.50 -8.31
CA LYS A 172 -2.30 -15.83 -9.61
C LYS A 172 -3.41 -16.32 -10.53
N LYS A 173 -3.61 -17.64 -10.63
CA LYS A 173 -4.68 -18.24 -11.44
C LYS A 173 -6.08 -17.82 -10.96
N SER A 174 -6.29 -17.82 -9.64
CA SER A 174 -7.55 -17.37 -9.03
C SER A 174 -7.77 -15.87 -9.25
N PHE A 175 -6.72 -15.06 -9.21
CA PHE A 175 -6.76 -13.63 -9.50
C PHE A 175 -7.11 -13.36 -10.97
N GLU A 176 -6.49 -14.05 -11.94
CA GLU A 176 -6.79 -13.93 -13.37
C GLU A 176 -8.23 -14.34 -13.69
N SER A 177 -8.72 -15.40 -13.05
CA SER A 177 -10.12 -15.86 -13.22
C SER A 177 -11.13 -15.01 -12.46
N LYS A 178 -10.69 -14.09 -11.57
CA LYS A 178 -11.52 -13.26 -10.68
C LYS A 178 -12.49 -14.08 -9.81
N ASP A 179 -12.09 -15.29 -9.44
CA ASP A 179 -12.87 -16.20 -8.58
C ASP A 179 -12.61 -15.85 -7.11
N LEU A 180 -13.50 -15.04 -6.53
CA LEU A 180 -13.36 -14.50 -5.18
C LEU A 180 -13.30 -15.56 -4.08
N GLU A 181 -14.04 -16.68 -4.26
CA GLU A 181 -14.01 -17.75 -3.27
C GLU A 181 -12.70 -18.53 -3.27
N LYS A 182 -12.09 -18.67 -4.45
CA LYS A 182 -10.76 -19.29 -4.56
C LYS A 182 -9.67 -18.33 -4.08
N ILE A 183 -9.79 -17.04 -4.39
CA ILE A 183 -8.86 -16.02 -3.91
C ILE A 183 -8.75 -16.05 -2.39
N ASP A 184 -9.85 -16.10 -1.66
CA ASP A 184 -9.83 -16.17 -0.19
C ASP A 184 -9.05 -17.40 0.30
N LYS A 185 -9.34 -18.58 -0.27
CA LYS A 185 -8.66 -19.83 0.10
C LYS A 185 -7.17 -19.85 -0.25
N ASP A 186 -6.83 -19.29 -1.41
CA ASP A 186 -5.45 -19.28 -1.88
C ASP A 186 -4.63 -18.21 -1.14
N LEU A 187 -5.25 -17.10 -0.70
CA LEU A 187 -4.63 -16.14 0.22
C LEU A 187 -4.30 -16.79 1.58
N GLU A 188 -5.22 -17.58 2.14
CA GLU A 188 -4.96 -18.30 3.39
C GLU A 188 -3.81 -19.29 3.24
N LYS A 189 -3.81 -20.09 2.16
CA LYS A 189 -2.73 -21.04 1.89
C LYS A 189 -1.37 -20.35 1.74
N LEU A 190 -1.35 -19.23 1.00
CA LEU A 190 -0.12 -18.46 0.83
C LEU A 190 0.39 -17.89 2.14
N ASN A 191 -0.50 -17.36 2.98
CA ASN A 191 -0.15 -16.87 4.31
C ASN A 191 0.41 -17.98 5.22
N GLU A 192 -0.19 -19.17 5.21
CA GLU A 192 0.29 -20.32 5.98
C GLU A 192 1.66 -20.78 5.49
N ALA A 193 1.84 -20.90 4.17
CA ALA A 193 3.12 -21.28 3.58
C ALA A 193 4.22 -20.26 3.92
N TRP A 194 3.88 -18.97 3.87
CA TRP A 194 4.82 -17.90 4.20
C TRP A 194 5.16 -17.83 5.68
N LYS A 195 4.18 -18.10 6.55
CA LYS A 195 4.41 -18.19 7.99
C LYS A 195 5.40 -19.30 8.33
N ALA A 196 5.21 -20.49 7.73
CA ALA A 196 6.13 -21.62 7.91
C ALA A 196 7.55 -21.34 7.37
N ALA A 197 7.67 -20.57 6.28
CA ALA A 197 8.94 -20.15 5.72
C ALA A 197 9.64 -19.09 6.60
N SER A 198 8.90 -18.12 7.13
CA SER A 198 9.46 -17.08 7.98
C SER A 198 9.92 -17.60 9.35
N GLU A 199 9.25 -18.59 9.92
CA GLU A 199 9.69 -19.26 11.16
C GLU A 199 11.06 -19.92 11.01
N GLU A 200 11.34 -20.52 9.85
CA GLU A 200 12.64 -21.12 9.56
C GLU A 200 13.73 -20.05 9.41
N MET A 201 13.43 -18.94 8.73
CA MET A 201 14.37 -17.82 8.63
C MET A 201 14.74 -17.25 10.00
N TYR A 202 13.76 -17.09 10.89
CA TYR A 202 14.02 -16.63 12.26
C TYR A 202 14.91 -17.60 13.04
N LYS A 203 14.68 -18.91 12.93
CA LYS A 203 15.53 -19.94 13.58
C LYS A 203 16.95 -19.92 13.03
N ALA A 204 17.10 -19.88 11.71
CA ALA A 204 18.40 -19.79 11.05
C ALA A 204 19.18 -18.52 11.43
N GLN A 205 18.50 -17.42 11.60
CA GLN A 205 19.11 -16.16 12.03
C GLN A 205 19.53 -16.17 13.51
N GLN A 206 18.74 -16.81 14.39
CA GLN A 206 19.10 -17.01 15.78
C GLN A 206 20.31 -17.94 15.95
N GLU A 207 20.38 -19.02 15.17
CA GLU A 207 21.51 -19.95 15.19
C GLU A 207 22.80 -19.30 14.68
N GLN A 208 22.73 -18.41 13.68
CA GLN A 208 23.87 -17.63 13.21
C GLN A 208 24.33 -16.58 14.23
N GLN A 209 23.45 -15.95 14.97
CA GLN A 209 23.82 -15.03 16.06
C GLN A 209 24.42 -15.78 17.25
N ALA A 210 23.86 -16.91 17.63
CA ALA A 210 24.42 -17.73 18.73
C ALA A 210 25.82 -18.28 18.41
N SER A 211 26.09 -18.62 17.14
CA SER A 211 27.43 -19.08 16.72
C SER A 211 28.46 -17.95 16.59
N SER A 212 28.02 -16.72 16.31
CA SER A 212 28.92 -15.56 16.29
C SER A 212 29.30 -15.07 17.70
N ASP A 213 28.43 -15.21 18.68
CA ASP A 213 28.72 -14.86 20.08
C ASP A 213 29.67 -15.89 20.74
N GLN A 214 29.59 -17.17 20.37
CA GLN A 214 30.54 -18.18 20.86
C GLN A 214 31.96 -18.00 20.30
N ASN A 215 32.10 -17.47 19.08
CA ASN A 215 33.41 -17.22 18.48
C ASN A 215 34.09 -15.94 18.99
N ASN A 216 33.37 -15.06 19.67
CA ASN A 216 33.91 -13.83 20.25
C ASN A 216 34.34 -14.02 21.72
N GLN A 217 33.90 -15.09 22.39
CA GLN A 217 34.35 -15.44 23.76
C GLN A 217 35.66 -16.23 23.81
N GLN A 218 36.13 -16.80 22.67
CA GLN A 218 37.43 -17.51 22.63
C GLN A 218 38.65 -16.64 22.30
N LYS A 219 38.47 -15.32 22.15
CA LYS A 219 39.60 -14.39 21.88
C LYS A 219 40.02 -13.52 23.03
N THR A 220 39.54 -13.74 24.25
CA THR A 220 39.89 -12.95 25.42
C THR A 220 40.65 -13.72 26.53
N ASP A 221 41.30 -14.85 26.19
CA ASP A 221 42.22 -15.50 27.08
C ASP A 221 43.62 -15.60 26.43
N ALA A 222 44.41 -14.55 26.57
CA ALA A 222 45.87 -14.62 26.46
C ALA A 222 46.45 -13.75 27.59
N PRO A 223 47.47 -14.28 28.32
CA PRO A 223 47.83 -13.77 29.64
C PRO A 223 48.61 -12.45 29.56
N LYS A 224 48.35 -11.60 30.55
CA LYS A 224 49.17 -10.42 30.84
C LYS A 224 50.55 -10.89 31.34
N ASP A 225 51.59 -10.46 30.70
CA ASP A 225 52.96 -10.48 31.21
C ASP A 225 53.27 -9.14 31.83
N ASP A 226 53.70 -9.22 33.08
CA ASP A 226 54.21 -8.13 33.88
C ASP A 226 55.58 -7.68 33.34
N SER A 227 55.77 -6.37 33.18
CA SER A 227 57.07 -5.77 33.50
C SER A 227 56.88 -4.28 33.78
N GLU A 228 57.19 -3.96 35.05
CA GLU A 228 57.49 -2.66 35.57
C GLU A 228 58.49 -1.88 34.69
N ASN A 229 58.31 -0.59 34.54
CA ASN A 229 59.39 0.30 34.92
C ASN A 229 58.93 1.74 35.17
N VAL A 230 59.50 2.27 36.24
CA VAL A 230 59.40 3.58 36.85
C VAL A 230 60.32 4.56 36.09
N GLU A 231 59.94 5.83 36.04
CA GLU A 231 60.77 7.08 36.25
C GLU A 231 60.04 8.23 35.57
N ASP A 232 59.51 9.10 36.29
CA ASP A 232 59.98 10.38 36.89
C ASP A 232 60.39 11.52 35.91
N VAL A 233 59.90 12.74 36.32
CA VAL A 233 60.43 14.10 36.10
C VAL A 233 60.02 14.82 34.78
N GLU A 234 59.33 15.84 34.83
CA GLU A 234 59.21 17.25 35.20
C GLU A 234 57.86 17.86 34.80
#